data_76c8a4eddb90cc8dca66edbd86bc8f63
#
_entry.id   76c8a4eddb90cc8dca66edbd86bc8f63
#
_cell.length_a   1.000
_cell.length_b   1.000
_cell.length_c   1.000
_cell.angle_alpha   90.00
_cell.angle_beta   90.00
_cell.angle_gamma   90.00
#
_symmetry.space_group_name_H-M   'P 1'
#
loop_
_entity.id
_entity.type
_entity.pdbx_description
1 polymer ?
#
loop_
_entity_poly.entity_id
_entity_poly.type
_entity_poly.pdbx_seq_one_letter_code
_entity_poly.pdbx_strand_id
1 'polypeptide(L)'
;LREISLCRKKCLVLDLDNTLWGGVLGEDGIDGIKIGGDYPGKAFLYFQEGLLELAKRGVILTICSKNNERDVLDLWEKNPFVLLRKEHFSAWRINWRNKADNIRELSEELNIGLDSLVFVDDNPTERELVRQMLPMVEVPEFPKQSYMLPDFLISLSDRYFRVYSVTEEDRRKTEQYKANASRTQERKKFVDFDQYLQSLEIEMRIEPMNSFNVSRIAQMTQKTNQFNLTTRRCSESDLMGFSSEGWLIYCLSVKDRFGDNGITGAVLLRPIDGGYEIDSFLLSCRILGKGIEEAFLSGILNILRNRGVKLVKASYIPTAKNMQVSGFYERTDFVLDSQDKDGSKFYHLNMGAEIKIPSYYKITY
;
A
#
# COMPACT_ATOMS: atom_id res chain seq x y z
N LEU A 1 -28.86 7.38 0.96
CA LEU A 1 -27.64 6.82 1.59
C LEU A 1 -26.47 7.54 0.99
N ARG A 2 -25.93 8.53 1.70
CA ARG A 2 -24.68 9.19 1.31
C ARG A 2 -23.60 8.11 1.26
N GLU A 3 -22.89 7.99 0.14
CA GLU A 3 -21.64 7.24 0.04
C GLU A 3 -20.72 7.70 1.16
N ILE A 4 -20.55 6.84 2.14
CA ILE A 4 -19.46 7.00 3.11
C ILE A 4 -18.21 6.61 2.33
N SER A 5 -17.62 7.58 1.64
CA SER A 5 -16.27 7.46 1.10
C SER A 5 -15.36 7.22 2.30
N LEU A 6 -15.08 5.95 2.57
CA LEU A 6 -14.15 5.54 3.61
C LEU A 6 -12.74 5.91 3.14
N CYS A 7 -12.32 7.15 3.41
CA CYS A 7 -10.93 7.59 3.25
C CYS A 7 -10.07 6.86 4.27
N ARG A 8 -9.81 5.57 4.03
CA ARG A 8 -8.94 4.77 4.88
C ARG A 8 -7.50 5.17 4.66
N LYS A 9 -6.86 5.62 5.71
CA LYS A 9 -5.43 5.79 5.73
C LYS A 9 -4.73 4.43 5.84
N LYS A 10 -3.47 4.37 5.43
CA LYS A 10 -2.72 3.10 5.39
C LYS A 10 -1.55 3.09 6.36
N CYS A 11 -0.99 4.26 6.65
CA CYS A 11 0.25 4.39 7.40
C CYS A 11 0.13 5.46 8.48
N LEU A 12 0.65 5.16 9.65
CA LEU A 12 0.79 6.05 10.77
C LEU A 12 2.27 6.40 10.94
N VAL A 13 2.59 7.69 10.79
CA VAL A 13 3.93 8.24 10.97
C VAL A 13 4.00 8.83 12.36
N LEU A 14 4.89 8.32 13.21
CA LEU A 14 4.98 8.61 14.62
C LEU A 14 6.26 9.39 14.94
N ASP A 15 6.14 10.44 15.74
CA ASP A 15 7.27 10.96 16.48
C ASP A 15 7.59 10.06 17.69
N LEU A 16 8.68 10.32 18.38
CA LEU A 16 9.19 9.54 19.51
C LEU A 16 9.03 10.27 20.84
N ASP A 17 9.82 11.32 21.09
CA ASP A 17 9.86 12.07 22.34
C ASP A 17 8.50 12.71 22.65
N ASN A 18 8.03 12.59 23.88
CA ASN A 18 6.70 13.03 24.34
C ASN A 18 5.50 12.48 23.52
N THR A 19 5.75 11.59 22.55
CA THR A 19 4.74 10.93 21.72
C THR A 19 4.63 9.44 22.06
N LEU A 20 5.71 8.66 22.00
CA LEU A 20 5.73 7.24 22.38
C LEU A 20 6.22 6.98 23.81
N TRP A 21 6.88 7.93 24.40
CA TRP A 21 7.28 7.99 25.82
C TRP A 21 7.27 9.44 26.29
N GLY A 22 7.19 9.67 27.57
CA GLY A 22 7.32 11.02 28.13
C GLY A 22 8.79 11.39 28.34
N GLY A 23 9.12 12.63 28.04
CA GLY A 23 10.48 13.15 28.09
C GLY A 23 11.21 13.14 26.77
N VAL A 24 12.42 13.64 26.76
CA VAL A 24 13.31 13.79 25.61
C VAL A 24 14.51 12.87 25.78
N LEU A 25 14.65 11.85 24.94
CA LEU A 25 15.66 10.80 25.09
C LEU A 25 17.09 11.36 25.16
N GLY A 26 17.40 12.36 24.32
CA GLY A 26 18.72 13.00 24.28
C GLY A 26 19.05 13.81 25.52
N GLU A 27 18.06 14.23 26.32
CA GLU A 27 18.26 15.02 27.56
C GLU A 27 18.09 14.15 28.81
N ASP A 28 17.05 13.32 28.86
CA ASP A 28 16.68 12.54 30.04
C ASP A 28 17.40 11.18 30.11
N GLY A 29 17.95 10.70 28.98
CA GLY A 29 18.57 9.39 28.87
C GLY A 29 17.56 8.23 28.95
N ILE A 30 18.06 7.01 28.78
CA ILE A 30 17.23 5.78 28.73
C ILE A 30 16.46 5.54 30.04
N ASP A 31 17.05 5.87 31.19
CA ASP A 31 16.44 5.67 32.50
C ASP A 31 15.54 6.84 32.93
N GLY A 32 15.69 8.01 32.30
CA GLY A 32 14.94 9.21 32.60
C GLY A 32 13.61 9.36 31.88
N ILE A 33 13.45 8.74 30.72
CA ILE A 33 12.17 8.77 29.98
C ILE A 33 11.05 8.08 30.76
N LYS A 34 9.82 8.51 30.53
CA LYS A 34 8.63 8.01 31.24
C LYS A 34 7.91 6.98 30.35
N ILE A 35 8.14 5.70 30.62
CA ILE A 35 7.49 4.55 29.95
C ILE A 35 7.34 3.40 30.95
N GLY A 36 6.21 2.71 30.97
CA GLY A 36 5.92 1.64 31.95
C GLY A 36 5.66 2.17 33.36
N GLY A 37 5.53 1.26 34.33
CA GLY A 37 5.33 1.61 35.75
C GLY A 37 4.04 2.37 36.00
N ASP A 38 4.18 3.47 36.78
CA ASP A 38 3.06 4.35 37.15
C ASP A 38 2.86 5.49 36.14
N TYR A 39 1.86 6.33 36.41
CA TYR A 39 1.61 7.53 35.61
C TYR A 39 2.80 8.51 35.70
N PRO A 40 3.23 9.17 34.59
CA PRO A 40 2.62 9.15 33.25
C PRO A 40 3.09 7.99 32.34
N GLY A 41 4.12 7.22 32.71
CA GLY A 41 4.72 6.18 31.90
C GLY A 41 3.71 5.12 31.46
N LYS A 42 2.76 4.76 32.32
CA LYS A 42 1.71 3.79 32.01
C LYS A 42 0.78 4.23 30.89
N ALA A 43 0.53 5.53 30.74
CA ALA A 43 -0.31 6.05 29.65
C ALA A 43 0.37 5.85 28.28
N PHE A 44 1.67 6.08 28.20
CA PHE A 44 2.46 5.82 27.00
C PHE A 44 2.58 4.32 26.67
N LEU A 45 2.70 3.48 27.72
CA LEU A 45 2.69 2.03 27.55
C LEU A 45 1.38 1.55 26.88
N TYR A 46 0.23 1.95 27.40
CA TYR A 46 -1.08 1.65 26.82
C TYR A 46 -1.24 2.19 25.40
N PHE A 47 -0.70 3.38 25.14
CA PHE A 47 -0.71 3.92 23.79
C PHE A 47 0.08 3.04 22.82
N GLN A 48 1.28 2.57 23.21
CA GLN A 48 2.08 1.64 22.41
C GLN A 48 1.37 0.29 22.20
N GLU A 49 0.73 -0.27 23.23
CA GLU A 49 -0.08 -1.51 23.11
C GLU A 49 -1.17 -1.35 22.05
N GLY A 50 -1.89 -0.25 22.07
CA GLY A 50 -2.93 0.02 21.09
C GLY A 50 -2.40 0.27 19.67
N LEU A 51 -1.23 0.89 19.53
CA LEU A 51 -0.56 1.02 18.23
C LEU A 51 -0.14 -0.35 17.67
N LEU A 52 0.32 -1.28 18.53
CA LEU A 52 0.58 -2.68 18.13
C LEU A 52 -0.70 -3.38 17.64
N GLU A 53 -1.83 -3.15 18.30
CA GLU A 53 -3.12 -3.70 17.83
C GLU A 53 -3.54 -3.11 16.46
N LEU A 54 -3.29 -1.82 16.22
CA LEU A 54 -3.49 -1.24 14.89
C LEU A 54 -2.57 -1.89 13.84
N ALA A 55 -1.30 -2.13 14.18
CA ALA A 55 -0.37 -2.82 13.29
C ALA A 55 -0.84 -4.24 12.93
N LYS A 56 -1.33 -5.02 13.90
CA LYS A 56 -1.93 -6.35 13.68
C LYS A 56 -3.15 -6.30 12.74
N ARG A 57 -3.85 -5.17 12.69
CA ARG A 57 -4.98 -4.93 11.76
C ARG A 57 -4.50 -4.42 10.38
N GLY A 58 -3.18 -4.35 10.16
CA GLY A 58 -2.56 -3.97 8.89
C GLY A 58 -2.35 -2.47 8.72
N VAL A 59 -2.32 -1.69 9.79
CA VAL A 59 -1.81 -0.31 9.78
C VAL A 59 -0.29 -0.36 9.75
N ILE A 60 0.31 0.34 8.79
CA ILE A 60 1.76 0.44 8.66
C ILE A 60 2.25 1.46 9.67
N LEU A 61 3.23 1.10 10.50
CA LEU A 61 3.86 2.04 11.43
C LEU A 61 5.22 2.49 10.87
N THR A 62 5.49 3.78 10.96
CA THR A 62 6.77 4.41 10.62
C THR A 62 7.15 5.47 11.65
N ILE A 63 8.42 5.82 11.69
CA ILE A 63 8.92 6.87 12.58
C ILE A 63 9.44 8.06 11.76
N CYS A 64 9.10 9.25 12.23
CA CYS A 64 9.72 10.50 11.79
C CYS A 64 10.03 11.37 13.02
N SER A 65 11.27 11.32 13.50
CA SER A 65 11.66 11.97 14.75
C SER A 65 12.97 12.73 14.62
N LYS A 66 13.07 13.87 15.32
CA LYS A 66 14.31 14.63 15.50
C LYS A 66 15.07 14.07 16.69
N ASN A 67 15.89 13.08 16.43
CA ASN A 67 16.65 12.36 17.44
C ASN A 67 17.96 11.81 16.86
N ASN A 68 18.83 11.29 17.71
CA ASN A 68 19.96 10.49 17.28
C ASN A 68 19.54 9.03 17.13
N GLU A 69 19.67 8.49 15.94
CA GLU A 69 19.22 7.11 15.65
C GLU A 69 19.89 6.09 16.58
N ARG A 70 21.17 6.26 16.90
CA ARG A 70 21.92 5.36 17.78
C ARG A 70 21.32 5.30 19.19
N ASP A 71 20.93 6.44 19.75
CA ASP A 71 20.35 6.52 21.10
C ASP A 71 18.99 5.80 21.14
N VAL A 72 18.20 5.91 20.07
CA VAL A 72 16.92 5.20 19.94
C VAL A 72 17.12 3.68 19.78
N LEU A 73 18.12 3.26 19.02
CA LEU A 73 18.46 1.83 18.89
C LEU A 73 18.89 1.24 20.23
N ASP A 74 19.74 1.98 20.97
CA ASP A 74 20.18 1.60 22.32
C ASP A 74 19.01 1.52 23.30
N LEU A 75 18.04 2.45 23.22
CA LEU A 75 16.82 2.43 24.02
C LEU A 75 16.00 1.15 23.74
N TRP A 76 15.81 0.80 22.47
CA TRP A 76 15.06 -0.41 22.10
C TRP A 76 15.70 -1.70 22.59
N GLU A 77 17.01 -1.74 22.72
CA GLU A 77 17.73 -2.90 23.26
C GLU A 77 17.65 -2.98 24.79
N LYS A 78 17.77 -1.83 25.47
CA LYS A 78 18.00 -1.77 26.92
C LYS A 78 16.74 -1.60 27.76
N ASN A 79 15.71 -0.93 27.25
CA ASN A 79 14.50 -0.65 28.05
C ASN A 79 13.40 -1.69 27.75
N PRO A 80 13.04 -2.55 28.74
CA PRO A 80 12.05 -3.61 28.54
C PRO A 80 10.60 -3.10 28.42
N PHE A 81 10.31 -1.87 28.87
CA PHE A 81 8.98 -1.29 28.83
C PHE A 81 8.62 -0.68 27.49
N VAL A 82 9.59 -0.43 26.60
CA VAL A 82 9.31 0.02 25.24
C VAL A 82 8.85 -1.17 24.41
N LEU A 83 7.56 -1.18 24.07
CA LEU A 83 6.93 -2.29 23.32
C LEU A 83 7.13 -2.13 21.83
N LEU A 84 7.04 -0.90 21.31
CA LEU A 84 7.29 -0.60 19.91
C LEU A 84 8.79 -0.53 19.64
N ARG A 85 9.30 -1.58 19.01
CA ARG A 85 10.72 -1.75 18.67
C ARG A 85 10.91 -1.77 17.16
N LYS A 86 12.16 -1.80 16.73
CA LYS A 86 12.60 -1.80 15.33
C LYS A 86 11.76 -2.73 14.42
N GLU A 87 11.43 -3.92 14.89
CA GLU A 87 10.67 -4.92 14.13
C GLU A 87 9.22 -4.52 13.84
N HIS A 88 8.67 -3.56 14.56
CA HIS A 88 7.28 -3.10 14.37
C HIS A 88 7.16 -1.98 13.33
N PHE A 89 8.28 -1.36 12.94
CA PHE A 89 8.29 -0.28 11.98
C PHE A 89 8.72 -0.74 10.60
N SER A 90 8.01 -0.30 9.56
CA SER A 90 8.33 -0.62 8.17
C SER A 90 9.46 0.23 7.60
N ALA A 91 9.60 1.45 8.07
CA ALA A 91 10.69 2.38 7.76
C ALA A 91 10.77 3.46 8.84
N TRP A 92 11.90 4.17 8.92
CA TRP A 92 12.05 5.30 9.84
C TRP A 92 12.97 6.38 9.29
N ARG A 93 12.76 7.61 9.79
CA ARG A 93 13.66 8.76 9.67
C ARG A 93 13.90 9.33 11.06
N ILE A 94 15.01 8.96 11.66
CA ILE A 94 15.45 9.44 12.95
C ILE A 94 16.70 10.27 12.68
N ASN A 95 16.52 11.58 12.52
CA ASN A 95 17.56 12.53 12.18
C ASN A 95 17.08 13.97 12.45
N TRP A 96 17.96 14.95 12.31
CA TRP A 96 17.70 16.37 12.59
C TRP A 96 17.18 17.17 11.39
N ARG A 97 16.81 16.50 10.29
CA ARG A 97 16.26 17.14 9.11
C ARG A 97 14.78 17.53 9.29
N ASN A 98 14.27 18.32 8.37
CA ASN A 98 12.87 18.73 8.32
C ASN A 98 11.95 17.49 8.26
N LYS A 99 10.93 17.43 9.14
CA LYS A 99 10.00 16.29 9.19
C LYS A 99 9.16 16.14 7.94
N ALA A 100 8.76 17.22 7.28
CA ALA A 100 7.98 17.14 6.04
C ALA A 100 8.79 16.47 4.89
N ASP A 101 10.09 16.77 4.78
CA ASP A 101 10.96 16.12 3.81
C ASP A 101 11.15 14.64 4.13
N ASN A 102 11.37 14.33 5.41
CA ASN A 102 11.47 12.95 5.89
C ASN A 102 10.18 12.14 5.62
N ILE A 103 9.00 12.74 5.81
CA ILE A 103 7.70 12.10 5.52
C ILE A 103 7.54 11.85 4.01
N ARG A 104 7.98 12.78 3.16
CA ARG A 104 7.98 12.59 1.71
C ARG A 104 8.87 11.41 1.31
N GLU A 105 10.09 11.35 1.84
CA GLU A 105 11.00 10.21 1.61
C GLU A 105 10.42 8.87 2.11
N LEU A 106 9.75 8.84 3.27
CA LEU A 106 9.06 7.64 3.77
C LEU A 106 7.93 7.20 2.82
N SER A 107 7.15 8.17 2.31
CA SER A 107 6.10 7.92 1.33
C SER A 107 6.65 7.28 0.05
N GLU A 108 7.75 7.80 -0.47
CA GLU A 108 8.45 7.28 -1.65
C GLU A 108 9.06 5.89 -1.40
N GLU A 109 9.77 5.71 -0.29
CA GLU A 109 10.41 4.44 0.09
C GLU A 109 9.39 3.30 0.21
N LEU A 110 8.25 3.58 0.81
CA LEU A 110 7.18 2.60 1.02
C LEU A 110 6.23 2.48 -0.19
N ASN A 111 6.37 3.37 -1.16
CA ASN A 111 5.45 3.49 -2.29
C ASN A 111 3.98 3.64 -1.83
N ILE A 112 3.75 4.57 -0.91
CA ILE A 112 2.44 4.92 -0.34
C ILE A 112 2.18 6.40 -0.61
N GLY A 113 1.03 6.74 -1.18
CA GLY A 113 0.68 8.15 -1.41
C GLY A 113 0.58 8.94 -0.10
N LEU A 114 1.00 10.21 -0.11
CA LEU A 114 0.91 11.13 1.04
C LEU A 114 -0.51 11.23 1.61
N ASP A 115 -1.53 11.11 0.76
CA ASP A 115 -2.94 11.11 1.13
C ASP A 115 -3.36 9.89 1.99
N SER A 116 -2.51 8.89 2.08
CA SER A 116 -2.72 7.68 2.87
C SER A 116 -2.00 7.70 4.22
N LEU A 117 -1.31 8.80 4.54
CA LEU A 117 -0.55 8.96 5.78
C LEU A 117 -1.34 9.73 6.85
N VAL A 118 -1.08 9.39 8.10
CA VAL A 118 -1.45 10.14 9.30
C VAL A 118 -0.18 10.43 10.07
N PHE A 119 0.12 11.68 10.37
CA PHE A 119 1.29 12.08 11.15
C PHE A 119 0.89 12.48 12.56
N VAL A 120 1.54 11.90 13.56
CA VAL A 120 1.29 12.12 14.99
C VAL A 120 2.58 12.60 15.66
N ASP A 121 2.48 13.74 16.31
CA ASP A 121 3.60 14.47 16.91
C ASP A 121 3.05 15.33 18.07
N ASP A 122 3.74 15.38 19.20
CA ASP A 122 3.34 16.23 20.34
C ASP A 122 3.60 17.71 20.09
N ASN A 123 4.63 18.04 19.27
CA ASN A 123 5.06 19.42 19.02
C ASN A 123 4.12 20.13 18.02
N PRO A 124 3.39 21.17 18.43
CA PRO A 124 2.46 21.89 17.55
C PRO A 124 3.16 22.58 16.37
N THR A 125 4.44 22.98 16.53
CA THR A 125 5.20 23.61 15.45
C THR A 125 5.51 22.62 14.32
N GLU A 126 5.89 21.38 14.67
CA GLU A 126 6.14 20.33 13.69
C GLU A 126 4.86 19.92 13.00
N ARG A 127 3.76 19.80 13.74
CA ARG A 127 2.43 19.49 13.15
C ARG A 127 2.00 20.57 12.15
N GLU A 128 2.15 21.85 12.51
CA GLU A 128 1.77 22.95 11.63
C GLU A 128 2.65 23.01 10.38
N LEU A 129 3.95 22.79 10.52
CA LEU A 129 4.87 22.70 9.41
C LEU A 129 4.45 21.60 8.41
N VAL A 130 4.11 20.41 8.91
CA VAL A 130 3.67 19.31 8.06
C VAL A 130 2.33 19.62 7.39
N ARG A 131 1.36 20.24 8.09
CA ARG A 131 0.09 20.67 7.48
C ARG A 131 0.30 21.64 6.30
N GLN A 132 1.22 22.58 6.45
CA GLN A 132 1.50 23.56 5.41
C GLN A 132 2.27 22.97 4.22
N MET A 133 3.28 22.16 4.48
CA MET A 133 4.14 21.60 3.43
C MET A 133 3.54 20.36 2.74
N LEU A 134 2.69 19.60 3.46
CA LEU A 134 2.09 18.35 3.00
C LEU A 134 0.59 18.32 3.29
N PRO A 135 -0.22 19.17 2.64
CA PRO A 135 -1.66 19.30 2.95
C PRO A 135 -2.46 18.03 2.69
N MET A 136 -1.91 17.03 2.02
CA MET A 136 -2.53 15.72 1.81
C MET A 136 -2.37 14.76 3.00
N VAL A 137 -1.41 15.03 3.90
CA VAL A 137 -1.17 14.24 5.10
C VAL A 137 -2.14 14.67 6.18
N GLU A 138 -2.82 13.72 6.81
CA GLU A 138 -3.65 14.01 7.96
C GLU A 138 -2.79 14.24 9.20
N VAL A 139 -3.02 15.33 9.91
CA VAL A 139 -2.27 15.70 11.11
C VAL A 139 -3.24 16.00 12.23
N PRO A 140 -3.66 14.99 13.02
CA PRO A 140 -4.57 15.19 14.15
C PRO A 140 -3.92 16.03 15.25
N GLU A 141 -4.75 16.68 16.07
CA GLU A 141 -4.27 17.32 17.29
C GLU A 141 -3.83 16.27 18.30
N PHE A 142 -2.63 16.43 18.82
CA PHE A 142 -2.10 15.55 19.87
C PHE A 142 -2.59 16.03 21.26
N PRO A 143 -2.95 15.13 22.17
CA PRO A 143 -3.44 15.51 23.48
C PRO A 143 -2.35 16.18 24.33
N LYS A 144 -2.75 17.23 25.06
CA LYS A 144 -1.81 17.97 25.94
C LYS A 144 -1.42 17.18 27.21
N GLN A 145 -2.25 16.22 27.59
CA GLN A 145 -2.05 15.43 28.80
C GLN A 145 -1.99 13.95 28.45
N SER A 146 -1.01 13.23 28.98
CA SER A 146 -0.78 11.82 28.66
C SER A 146 -1.95 10.90 29.04
N TYR A 147 -2.74 11.23 30.06
CA TYR A 147 -3.93 10.44 30.43
C TYR A 147 -5.02 10.43 29.33
N MET A 148 -4.96 11.34 28.36
CA MET A 148 -5.89 11.39 27.21
C MET A 148 -5.43 10.50 26.03
N LEU A 149 -4.25 9.89 26.09
CA LEU A 149 -3.73 9.05 25.02
C LEU A 149 -4.64 7.86 24.66
N PRO A 150 -5.34 7.19 25.61
CA PRO A 150 -6.28 6.13 25.25
C PRO A 150 -7.44 6.63 24.38
N ASP A 151 -8.06 7.75 24.72
CA ASP A 151 -9.15 8.35 23.94
C ASP A 151 -8.66 8.83 22.57
N PHE A 152 -7.46 9.38 22.53
CA PHE A 152 -6.81 9.77 21.27
C PHE A 152 -6.60 8.57 20.36
N LEU A 153 -6.12 7.44 20.88
CA LEU A 153 -5.95 6.19 20.15
C LEU A 153 -7.27 5.68 19.56
N ILE A 154 -8.35 5.70 20.33
CA ILE A 154 -9.69 5.32 19.87
C ILE A 154 -10.11 6.24 18.72
N SER A 155 -9.91 7.54 18.86
CA SER A 155 -10.20 8.53 17.81
C SER A 155 -9.39 8.28 16.54
N LEU A 156 -8.08 7.98 16.66
CA LEU A 156 -7.24 7.62 15.52
C LEU A 156 -7.77 6.38 14.79
N SER A 157 -8.09 5.32 15.56
CA SER A 157 -8.62 4.08 15.02
C SER A 157 -9.91 4.31 14.25
N ASP A 158 -10.87 4.99 14.88
CA ASP A 158 -12.20 5.18 14.33
C ASP A 158 -12.22 6.12 13.13
N ARG A 159 -11.44 7.18 13.17
CA ARG A 159 -11.43 8.19 12.11
C ARG A 159 -10.65 7.77 10.90
N TYR A 160 -9.49 7.12 11.08
CA TYR A 160 -8.53 6.90 10.00
C TYR A 160 -8.30 5.43 9.64
N PHE A 161 -8.46 4.49 10.60
CA PHE A 161 -8.02 3.11 10.45
C PHE A 161 -9.12 2.06 10.68
N ARG A 162 -10.38 2.47 10.64
CA ARG A 162 -11.49 1.52 10.83
C ARG A 162 -11.44 0.38 9.80
N VAL A 163 -11.41 -0.86 10.27
CA VAL A 163 -11.37 -2.07 9.47
C VAL A 163 -12.56 -2.95 9.84
N TYR A 164 -13.34 -3.41 8.85
CA TYR A 164 -14.47 -4.31 9.09
C TYR A 164 -14.09 -5.78 9.02
N SER A 165 -13.03 -6.11 8.27
CA SER A 165 -12.45 -7.45 8.20
C SER A 165 -10.94 -7.35 8.02
N VAL A 166 -10.20 -8.23 8.69
CA VAL A 166 -8.75 -8.33 8.60
C VAL A 166 -8.42 -9.62 7.83
N THR A 167 -7.69 -9.48 6.72
CA THR A 167 -7.19 -10.63 5.95
C THR A 167 -5.81 -11.04 6.41
N GLU A 168 -5.34 -12.23 6.00
CA GLU A 168 -3.97 -12.68 6.23
C GLU A 168 -2.93 -11.71 5.66
N GLU A 169 -3.22 -11.13 4.48
CA GLU A 169 -2.34 -10.11 3.88
C GLU A 169 -2.31 -8.81 4.69
N ASP A 170 -3.40 -8.44 5.36
CA ASP A 170 -3.39 -7.28 6.26
C ASP A 170 -2.43 -7.51 7.45
N ARG A 171 -2.36 -8.74 7.98
CA ARG A 171 -1.44 -9.11 9.07
C ARG A 171 0.02 -9.07 8.65
N ARG A 172 0.33 -9.42 7.39
CA ARG A 172 1.69 -9.45 6.84
C ARG A 172 2.16 -8.11 6.27
N LYS A 173 1.35 -7.06 6.35
CA LYS A 173 1.68 -5.76 5.72
C LYS A 173 3.02 -5.19 6.16
N THR A 174 3.31 -5.18 7.46
CA THR A 174 4.59 -4.63 7.96
C THR A 174 5.78 -5.31 7.29
N GLU A 175 5.78 -6.65 7.19
CA GLU A 175 6.85 -7.41 6.52
C GLU A 175 6.93 -7.08 5.03
N GLN A 176 5.78 -6.96 4.36
CA GLN A 176 5.73 -6.63 2.94
C GLN A 176 6.29 -5.22 2.65
N TYR A 177 6.04 -4.25 3.52
CA TYR A 177 6.57 -2.89 3.36
C TYR A 177 8.04 -2.79 3.73
N LYS A 178 8.54 -3.58 4.70
CA LYS A 178 9.99 -3.74 4.95
C LYS A 178 10.70 -4.32 3.73
N ALA A 179 10.13 -5.36 3.12
CA ALA A 179 10.66 -5.91 1.88
C ALA A 179 10.68 -4.84 0.75
N ASN A 180 9.69 -3.94 0.69
CA ASN A 180 9.69 -2.83 -0.27
C ASN A 180 10.82 -1.83 0.00
N ALA A 181 11.04 -1.44 1.25
CA ALA A 181 12.15 -0.57 1.62
C ALA A 181 13.50 -1.19 1.22
N SER A 182 13.68 -2.50 1.46
CA SER A 182 14.87 -3.24 1.04
C SER A 182 15.05 -3.24 -0.49
N ARG A 183 13.97 -3.41 -1.26
CA ARG A 183 13.98 -3.33 -2.74
C ARG A 183 14.40 -1.95 -3.22
N THR A 184 13.89 -0.90 -2.60
CA THR A 184 14.23 0.50 -2.93
C THR A 184 15.72 0.78 -2.69
N GLN A 185 16.29 0.26 -1.59
CA GLN A 185 17.72 0.36 -1.32
C GLN A 185 18.55 -0.45 -2.33
N GLU A 186 18.11 -1.66 -2.65
CA GLU A 186 18.78 -2.51 -3.64
C GLU A 186 18.79 -1.87 -5.02
N ARG A 187 17.67 -1.26 -5.44
CA ARG A 187 17.56 -0.55 -6.74
C ARG A 187 18.67 0.49 -6.94
N LYS A 188 19.08 1.18 -5.88
CA LYS A 188 20.12 2.21 -5.94
C LYS A 188 21.51 1.66 -6.29
N LYS A 189 21.74 0.36 -6.17
CA LYS A 189 23.01 -0.29 -6.49
C LYS A 189 23.18 -0.59 -7.98
N PHE A 190 22.09 -0.54 -8.75
CA PHE A 190 22.08 -0.88 -10.17
C PHE A 190 21.94 0.38 -11.03
N VAL A 191 22.75 0.50 -12.06
CA VAL A 191 22.62 1.53 -13.10
C VAL A 191 21.56 1.09 -14.12
N ASP A 192 21.58 -0.18 -14.50
CA ASP A 192 20.66 -0.78 -15.47
C ASP A 192 19.41 -1.32 -14.74
N PHE A 193 18.24 -0.99 -15.29
CA PHE A 193 16.95 -1.39 -14.71
C PHE A 193 16.67 -2.88 -14.93
N ASP A 194 17.01 -3.43 -16.10
CA ASP A 194 16.77 -4.85 -16.39
C ASP A 194 17.65 -5.75 -15.52
N GLN A 195 18.91 -5.37 -15.27
CA GLN A 195 19.77 -6.08 -14.33
C GLN A 195 19.20 -6.07 -12.91
N TYR A 196 18.63 -4.96 -12.49
CA TYR A 196 17.91 -4.89 -11.20
C TYR A 196 16.71 -5.85 -11.18
N LEU A 197 15.86 -5.86 -12.22
CA LEU A 197 14.70 -6.76 -12.31
C LEU A 197 15.13 -8.24 -12.30
N GLN A 198 16.17 -8.58 -13.04
CA GLN A 198 16.75 -9.93 -13.02
C GLN A 198 17.20 -10.34 -11.61
N SER A 199 17.82 -9.40 -10.88
CA SER A 199 18.29 -9.65 -9.52
C SER A 199 17.18 -9.89 -8.51
N LEU A 200 15.95 -9.51 -8.82
CA LEU A 200 14.79 -9.70 -7.94
C LEU A 200 14.24 -11.12 -7.97
N GLU A 201 14.51 -11.90 -9.00
CA GLU A 201 13.99 -13.27 -9.19
C GLU A 201 12.46 -13.32 -9.07
N ILE A 202 11.77 -12.45 -9.82
CA ILE A 202 10.32 -12.27 -9.71
C ILE A 202 9.59 -13.52 -10.20
N GLU A 203 8.77 -14.08 -9.32
CA GLU A 203 7.81 -15.15 -9.62
C GLU A 203 6.38 -14.59 -9.57
N MET A 204 5.65 -14.82 -10.63
CA MET A 204 4.27 -14.39 -10.83
C MET A 204 3.38 -15.61 -10.99
N ARG A 205 2.27 -15.65 -10.26
CA ARG A 205 1.27 -16.72 -10.39
C ARG A 205 -0.07 -16.11 -10.73
N ILE A 206 -0.62 -16.48 -11.89
CA ILE A 206 -1.92 -16.03 -12.38
C ILE A 206 -2.91 -17.16 -12.18
N GLU A 207 -3.91 -16.95 -11.34
CA GLU A 207 -4.91 -17.96 -10.99
C GLU A 207 -6.32 -17.47 -11.24
N PRO A 208 -7.24 -18.36 -11.68
CA PRO A 208 -8.66 -18.02 -11.72
C PRO A 208 -9.21 -17.78 -10.32
N MET A 209 -10.25 -16.95 -10.24
CA MET A 209 -10.99 -16.75 -9.01
C MET A 209 -11.56 -18.07 -8.49
N ASN A 210 -11.47 -18.28 -7.19
CA ASN A 210 -12.00 -19.43 -6.47
C ASN A 210 -12.46 -19.01 -5.06
N SER A 211 -12.99 -19.97 -4.28
CA SER A 211 -13.49 -19.70 -2.92
C SER A 211 -12.42 -19.20 -1.93
N PHE A 212 -11.12 -19.47 -2.18
CA PHE A 212 -10.03 -19.05 -1.29
C PHE A 212 -9.54 -17.62 -1.59
N ASN A 213 -9.63 -17.18 -2.85
CA ASN A 213 -9.08 -15.89 -3.27
C ASN A 213 -10.14 -14.80 -3.52
N VAL A 214 -11.44 -15.14 -3.61
CA VAL A 214 -12.54 -14.19 -3.90
C VAL A 214 -12.60 -13.04 -2.91
N SER A 215 -12.46 -13.34 -1.61
CA SER A 215 -12.49 -12.32 -0.56
C SER A 215 -11.36 -11.29 -0.75
N ARG A 216 -10.18 -11.76 -1.12
CA ARG A 216 -9.06 -10.89 -1.40
C ARG A 216 -9.25 -10.07 -2.66
N ILE A 217 -9.77 -10.64 -3.74
CA ILE A 217 -10.09 -9.91 -4.97
C ILE A 217 -11.10 -8.79 -4.67
N ALA A 218 -12.20 -9.10 -3.97
CA ALA A 218 -13.19 -8.11 -3.55
C ALA A 218 -12.55 -6.98 -2.73
N GLN A 219 -11.73 -7.32 -1.73
CA GLN A 219 -11.01 -6.34 -0.93
C GLN A 219 -10.10 -5.44 -1.79
N MET A 220 -9.43 -6.00 -2.80
CA MET A 220 -8.58 -5.23 -3.70
C MET A 220 -9.39 -4.23 -4.52
N THR A 221 -10.56 -4.60 -5.05
CA THR A 221 -11.44 -3.64 -5.76
C THR A 221 -11.82 -2.47 -4.86
N GLN A 222 -12.01 -2.70 -3.55
CA GLN A 222 -12.39 -1.69 -2.57
C GLN A 222 -11.23 -0.74 -2.19
N LYS A 223 -10.00 -1.28 -2.09
CA LYS A 223 -8.85 -0.56 -1.50
C LYS A 223 -7.87 0.01 -2.53
N THR A 224 -7.91 -0.44 -3.79
CA THR A 224 -6.95 -0.02 -4.82
C THR A 224 -7.47 1.18 -5.60
N ASN A 225 -6.67 2.25 -5.63
CA ASN A 225 -7.03 3.50 -6.31
C ASN A 225 -5.98 3.94 -7.33
N GLN A 226 -4.68 3.82 -7.01
CA GLN A 226 -3.59 4.36 -7.84
C GLN A 226 -3.46 3.60 -9.16
N PHE A 227 -3.44 2.28 -9.12
CA PHE A 227 -3.46 1.44 -10.30
C PHE A 227 -4.78 0.68 -10.36
N ASN A 228 -5.82 1.35 -10.80
CA ASN A 228 -7.14 0.79 -11.05
C ASN A 228 -7.76 1.56 -12.22
N LEU A 229 -7.88 0.92 -13.36
CA LEU A 229 -8.18 1.59 -14.62
C LEU A 229 -9.63 2.06 -14.75
N THR A 230 -10.57 1.45 -14.01
CA THR A 230 -11.98 1.81 -14.04
C THR A 230 -12.60 2.11 -12.68
N THR A 231 -11.90 1.73 -11.60
CA THR A 231 -12.30 1.92 -10.20
C THR A 231 -13.64 1.29 -9.79
N ARG A 232 -14.08 0.24 -10.49
CA ARG A 232 -15.26 -0.53 -10.09
C ARG A 232 -15.05 -1.14 -8.69
N ARG A 233 -16.06 -1.05 -7.84
CA ARG A 233 -16.07 -1.63 -6.49
C ARG A 233 -17.00 -2.83 -6.49
N CYS A 234 -16.49 -3.99 -6.06
CA CYS A 234 -17.25 -5.23 -6.05
C CYS A 234 -17.20 -5.86 -4.65
N SER A 235 -18.33 -6.41 -4.22
CA SER A 235 -18.41 -7.34 -3.10
C SER A 235 -18.04 -8.77 -3.56
N GLU A 236 -17.88 -9.68 -2.62
CA GLU A 236 -17.70 -11.11 -2.94
C GLU A 236 -18.93 -11.66 -3.71
N SER A 237 -20.12 -11.24 -3.31
CA SER A 237 -21.38 -11.64 -3.97
C SER A 237 -21.42 -11.15 -5.43
N ASP A 238 -20.98 -9.92 -5.70
CA ASP A 238 -20.93 -9.39 -7.07
C ASP A 238 -19.98 -10.22 -7.93
N LEU A 239 -18.78 -10.53 -7.42
CA LEU A 239 -17.79 -11.33 -8.14
C LEU A 239 -18.27 -12.75 -8.43
N MET A 240 -18.97 -13.37 -7.49
CA MET A 240 -19.58 -14.69 -7.69
C MET A 240 -20.71 -14.64 -8.73
N GLY A 241 -21.53 -13.58 -8.71
CA GLY A 241 -22.56 -13.32 -9.70
C GLY A 241 -21.96 -13.17 -11.11
N PHE A 242 -20.94 -12.35 -11.26
CA PHE A 242 -20.22 -12.17 -12.54
C PHE A 242 -19.66 -13.49 -13.09
N SER A 243 -19.08 -14.32 -12.21
CA SER A 243 -18.58 -15.63 -12.61
C SER A 243 -19.71 -16.53 -13.18
N SER A 244 -20.90 -16.50 -12.58
CA SER A 244 -22.08 -17.26 -13.10
C SER A 244 -22.63 -16.69 -14.40
N GLU A 245 -22.37 -15.42 -14.71
CA GLU A 245 -22.69 -14.75 -15.98
C GLU A 245 -21.62 -14.95 -17.08
N GLY A 246 -20.61 -15.79 -16.84
CA GLY A 246 -19.57 -16.11 -17.81
C GLY A 246 -18.37 -15.16 -17.82
N TRP A 247 -18.26 -14.27 -16.85
CA TRP A 247 -17.03 -13.46 -16.70
C TRP A 247 -15.86 -14.33 -16.32
N LEU A 248 -14.67 -13.94 -16.79
CA LEU A 248 -13.42 -14.55 -16.37
C LEU A 248 -12.74 -13.59 -15.38
N ILE A 249 -12.45 -14.09 -14.20
CA ILE A 249 -11.80 -13.31 -13.14
C ILE A 249 -10.51 -14.01 -12.75
N TYR A 250 -9.40 -13.28 -12.82
CA TYR A 250 -8.08 -13.79 -12.43
C TYR A 250 -7.46 -12.90 -11.38
N CYS A 251 -6.64 -13.51 -10.52
CA CYS A 251 -5.77 -12.78 -9.61
C CYS A 251 -4.30 -13.07 -9.92
N LEU A 252 -3.45 -12.16 -9.48
CA LEU A 252 -2.01 -12.24 -9.58
C LEU A 252 -1.40 -12.28 -8.19
N SER A 253 -0.64 -13.31 -7.88
CA SER A 253 0.27 -13.37 -6.74
C SER A 253 1.70 -13.13 -7.21
N VAL A 254 2.46 -12.37 -6.43
CA VAL A 254 3.85 -12.02 -6.75
C VAL A 254 4.74 -12.27 -5.55
N LYS A 255 5.83 -13.00 -5.76
CA LYS A 255 6.93 -13.08 -4.80
C LYS A 255 8.26 -12.78 -5.47
N ASP A 256 9.24 -12.37 -4.69
CA ASP A 256 10.61 -12.18 -5.13
C ASP A 256 11.58 -12.55 -4.00
N ARG A 257 12.89 -12.40 -4.19
CA ARG A 257 13.91 -12.76 -3.19
C ARG A 257 13.78 -12.03 -1.84
N PHE A 258 13.06 -10.90 -1.79
CA PHE A 258 12.85 -10.13 -0.56
C PHE A 258 11.59 -10.56 0.19
N GLY A 259 10.67 -11.28 -0.44
CA GLY A 259 9.50 -11.80 0.22
C GLY A 259 8.27 -12.03 -0.66
N ASP A 260 7.24 -12.59 -0.05
CA ASP A 260 5.95 -12.85 -0.69
C ASP A 260 5.01 -11.66 -0.50
N ASN A 261 4.58 -11.07 -1.62
CA ASN A 261 3.62 -9.97 -1.62
C ASN A 261 2.16 -10.45 -1.58
N GLY A 262 1.93 -11.77 -1.69
CA GLY A 262 0.60 -12.36 -1.77
C GLY A 262 -0.15 -11.94 -3.04
N ILE A 263 -1.49 -11.95 -2.99
CA ILE A 263 -2.34 -11.50 -4.09
C ILE A 263 -2.26 -9.98 -4.19
N THR A 264 -1.69 -9.51 -5.30
CA THR A 264 -1.37 -8.11 -5.55
C THR A 264 -1.97 -7.54 -6.83
N GLY A 265 -2.59 -8.37 -7.67
CA GLY A 265 -3.29 -7.95 -8.88
C GLY A 265 -4.60 -8.68 -9.07
N ALA A 266 -5.53 -8.06 -9.79
CA ALA A 266 -6.75 -8.70 -10.25
C ALA A 266 -7.19 -8.12 -11.60
N VAL A 267 -7.84 -8.96 -12.42
CA VAL A 267 -8.48 -8.58 -13.66
C VAL A 267 -9.87 -9.20 -13.74
N LEU A 268 -10.83 -8.39 -14.14
CA LEU A 268 -12.21 -8.80 -14.40
C LEU A 268 -12.46 -8.64 -15.89
N LEU A 269 -12.81 -9.73 -16.56
CA LEU A 269 -13.03 -9.83 -17.99
C LEU A 269 -14.51 -10.12 -18.25
N ARG A 270 -15.22 -9.15 -18.79
CA ARG A 270 -16.62 -9.26 -19.16
C ARG A 270 -16.73 -9.89 -20.56
N PRO A 271 -17.58 -10.92 -20.78
CA PRO A 271 -17.83 -11.43 -22.11
C PRO A 271 -18.55 -10.37 -22.95
N ILE A 272 -18.12 -10.21 -24.20
CA ILE A 272 -18.76 -9.37 -25.22
C ILE A 272 -18.91 -10.17 -26.52
N ASP A 273 -19.65 -9.64 -27.46
CA ASP A 273 -19.75 -10.27 -28.78
C ASP A 273 -18.35 -10.32 -29.44
N GLY A 274 -17.93 -11.53 -29.79
CA GLY A 274 -16.65 -11.80 -30.43
C GLY A 274 -15.41 -11.78 -29.50
N GLY A 275 -15.55 -11.60 -28.17
CA GLY A 275 -14.38 -11.57 -27.30
C GLY A 275 -14.66 -11.24 -25.84
N TYR A 276 -13.73 -10.51 -25.23
CA TYR A 276 -13.81 -10.04 -23.84
C TYR A 276 -13.46 -8.56 -23.73
N GLU A 277 -14.04 -7.91 -22.73
CA GLU A 277 -13.66 -6.57 -22.29
C GLU A 277 -12.97 -6.65 -20.94
N ILE A 278 -11.81 -6.01 -20.82
CA ILE A 278 -11.18 -5.77 -19.51
C ILE A 278 -12.00 -4.71 -18.81
N ASP A 279 -12.97 -5.15 -17.99
CA ASP A 279 -13.83 -4.27 -17.20
C ASP A 279 -13.04 -3.62 -16.06
N SER A 280 -12.19 -4.38 -15.40
CA SER A 280 -11.32 -3.88 -14.32
C SER A 280 -9.94 -4.53 -14.39
N PHE A 281 -8.91 -3.70 -14.28
CA PHE A 281 -7.52 -4.14 -14.16
C PHE A 281 -6.87 -3.32 -13.05
N LEU A 282 -6.42 -3.99 -11.99
CA LEU A 282 -5.95 -3.32 -10.80
C LEU A 282 -4.75 -4.04 -10.16
N LEU A 283 -3.83 -3.25 -9.62
CA LEU A 283 -2.61 -3.71 -8.97
C LEU A 283 -2.33 -2.95 -7.68
N SER A 284 -1.80 -3.66 -6.71
CA SER A 284 -1.34 -3.05 -5.44
C SER A 284 -0.12 -2.16 -5.67
N CYS A 285 -0.09 -1.01 -4.99
CA CYS A 285 1.06 -0.09 -5.07
C CYS A 285 2.41 -0.74 -4.71
N ARG A 286 2.42 -1.82 -3.94
CA ARG A 286 3.64 -2.53 -3.52
C ARG A 286 4.46 -3.12 -4.67
N ILE A 287 3.83 -3.44 -5.79
CA ILE A 287 4.49 -4.09 -6.92
C ILE A 287 4.69 -3.18 -8.13
N LEU A 288 4.15 -1.95 -8.10
CA LEU A 288 4.23 -1.01 -9.22
C LEU A 288 5.67 -0.58 -9.53
N GLY A 289 5.88 -0.19 -10.81
CA GLY A 289 7.16 0.32 -11.28
C GLY A 289 8.24 -0.74 -11.46
N LYS A 290 7.83 -2.01 -11.65
CA LYS A 290 8.73 -3.14 -11.92
C LYS A 290 8.37 -3.87 -13.22
N GLY A 291 7.51 -3.28 -14.08
CA GLY A 291 7.02 -3.91 -15.32
C GLY A 291 6.12 -5.14 -15.10
N ILE A 292 5.72 -5.39 -13.85
CA ILE A 292 4.80 -6.47 -13.49
C ILE A 292 3.42 -6.20 -14.10
N GLU A 293 3.08 -4.93 -14.28
CA GLU A 293 1.83 -4.44 -14.86
C GLU A 293 1.65 -4.96 -16.28
N GLU A 294 2.65 -4.74 -17.12
CA GLU A 294 2.68 -5.17 -18.50
C GLU A 294 2.82 -6.70 -18.61
N ALA A 295 3.63 -7.31 -17.73
CA ALA A 295 3.80 -8.76 -17.71
C ALA A 295 2.50 -9.48 -17.30
N PHE A 296 1.72 -8.94 -16.35
CA PHE A 296 0.41 -9.47 -15.97
C PHE A 296 -0.59 -9.35 -17.10
N LEU A 297 -0.69 -8.18 -17.74
CA LEU A 297 -1.56 -7.99 -18.90
C LEU A 297 -1.19 -9.00 -20.02
N SER A 298 0.09 -9.13 -20.35
CA SER A 298 0.57 -10.07 -21.36
C SER A 298 0.22 -11.52 -21.01
N GLY A 299 0.35 -11.90 -19.73
CA GLY A 299 -0.08 -13.23 -19.25
C GLY A 299 -1.57 -13.48 -19.46
N ILE A 300 -2.42 -12.52 -19.13
CA ILE A 300 -3.88 -12.58 -19.35
C ILE A 300 -4.21 -12.68 -20.85
N LEU A 301 -3.57 -11.86 -21.67
CA LEU A 301 -3.79 -11.89 -23.13
C LEU A 301 -3.38 -13.25 -23.71
N ASN A 302 -2.28 -13.85 -23.26
CA ASN A 302 -1.88 -15.19 -23.69
C ASN A 302 -2.88 -16.28 -23.25
N ILE A 303 -3.47 -16.16 -22.04
CA ILE A 303 -4.57 -17.05 -21.61
C ILE A 303 -5.77 -16.91 -22.55
N LEU A 304 -6.20 -15.68 -22.86
CA LEU A 304 -7.33 -15.43 -23.76
C LEU A 304 -7.05 -15.94 -25.19
N ARG A 305 -5.84 -15.72 -25.71
CA ARG A 305 -5.41 -16.25 -27.00
C ARG A 305 -5.51 -17.77 -27.06
N ASN A 306 -5.03 -18.47 -26.03
CA ASN A 306 -5.10 -19.93 -25.97
C ASN A 306 -6.55 -20.45 -25.87
N ARG A 307 -7.50 -19.61 -25.49
CA ARG A 307 -8.94 -19.86 -25.54
C ARG A 307 -9.59 -19.53 -26.91
N GLY A 308 -8.80 -19.07 -27.88
CA GLY A 308 -9.29 -18.71 -29.21
C GLY A 308 -9.99 -17.33 -29.29
N VAL A 309 -9.83 -16.49 -28.28
CA VAL A 309 -10.37 -15.13 -28.28
C VAL A 309 -9.69 -14.29 -29.35
N LYS A 310 -10.46 -13.55 -30.13
CA LYS A 310 -10.00 -12.74 -31.27
C LYS A 310 -9.94 -11.26 -30.97
N LEU A 311 -10.79 -10.78 -30.06
CA LEU A 311 -10.95 -9.37 -29.73
C LEU A 311 -10.89 -9.17 -28.21
N VAL A 312 -10.10 -8.21 -27.77
CA VAL A 312 -10.11 -7.72 -26.39
C VAL A 312 -10.37 -6.22 -26.42
N LYS A 313 -11.38 -5.76 -25.69
CA LYS A 313 -11.62 -4.34 -25.43
C LYS A 313 -11.13 -3.96 -24.04
N ALA A 314 -10.85 -2.69 -23.84
CA ALA A 314 -10.42 -2.16 -22.56
C ALA A 314 -10.85 -0.70 -22.39
N SER A 315 -10.97 -0.26 -21.13
CA SER A 315 -11.39 1.09 -20.82
C SER A 315 -10.50 1.70 -19.73
N TYR A 316 -10.25 3.00 -19.83
CA TYR A 316 -9.70 3.81 -18.77
C TYR A 316 -10.72 4.88 -18.39
N ILE A 317 -11.11 4.90 -17.11
CA ILE A 317 -12.03 5.89 -16.54
C ILE A 317 -11.26 6.75 -15.54
N PRO A 318 -11.09 8.06 -15.80
CA PRO A 318 -10.24 8.92 -14.98
C PRO A 318 -10.85 9.16 -13.59
N THR A 319 -9.97 9.23 -12.59
CA THR A 319 -10.28 9.70 -11.25
C THR A 319 -9.14 10.55 -10.73
N ALA A 320 -9.36 11.29 -9.63
CA ALA A 320 -8.31 12.09 -9.00
C ALA A 320 -7.08 11.27 -8.55
N LYS A 321 -7.20 9.93 -8.47
CA LYS A 321 -6.15 9.05 -7.92
C LYS A 321 -5.49 8.13 -8.93
N ASN A 322 -6.04 7.96 -10.14
CA ASN A 322 -5.51 7.04 -11.16
C ASN A 322 -4.91 7.73 -12.39
N MET A 323 -4.74 9.04 -12.38
CA MET A 323 -4.21 9.80 -13.52
C MET A 323 -2.85 9.29 -14.01
N GLN A 324 -2.00 8.81 -13.11
CA GLN A 324 -0.68 8.26 -13.43
C GLN A 324 -0.71 7.03 -14.36
N VAL A 325 -1.85 6.35 -14.46
CA VAL A 325 -2.03 5.16 -15.31
C VAL A 325 -2.88 5.42 -16.55
N SER A 326 -3.19 6.68 -16.85
CA SER A 326 -4.01 7.09 -17.99
C SER A 326 -3.44 6.65 -19.35
N GLY A 327 -2.12 6.46 -19.45
CA GLY A 327 -1.42 5.98 -20.65
C GLY A 327 -1.00 4.52 -20.57
N PHE A 328 -1.62 3.70 -19.72
CA PHE A 328 -1.20 2.31 -19.56
C PHE A 328 -1.43 1.49 -20.83
N TYR A 329 -2.61 1.57 -21.44
CA TYR A 329 -2.95 0.82 -22.64
C TYR A 329 -2.20 1.33 -23.88
N GLU A 330 -1.85 2.62 -23.96
CA GLU A 330 -1.05 3.17 -25.08
C GLU A 330 0.41 2.66 -25.09
N ARG A 331 0.91 2.17 -23.95
CA ARG A 331 2.25 1.54 -23.87
C ARG A 331 2.25 0.06 -24.21
N THR A 332 1.07 -0.48 -24.47
CA THR A 332 0.85 -1.86 -24.89
C THR A 332 0.28 -1.85 -26.31
N ASP A 333 0.04 -3.00 -26.90
CA ASP A 333 -0.42 -3.09 -28.29
C ASP A 333 -1.91 -2.72 -28.49
N PHE A 334 -2.55 -2.09 -27.50
CA PHE A 334 -3.94 -1.63 -27.62
C PHE A 334 -4.05 -0.36 -28.46
N VAL A 335 -5.05 -0.34 -29.33
CA VAL A 335 -5.37 0.80 -30.20
C VAL A 335 -6.47 1.62 -29.53
N LEU A 336 -6.28 2.94 -29.46
CA LEU A 336 -7.28 3.87 -28.96
C LEU A 336 -8.42 4.03 -29.98
N ASP A 337 -9.65 3.70 -29.59
CA ASP A 337 -10.85 3.88 -30.42
C ASP A 337 -11.46 5.27 -30.28
N SER A 338 -11.62 5.72 -29.05
CA SER A 338 -12.23 7.00 -28.72
C SER A 338 -11.79 7.52 -27.36
N GLN A 339 -11.92 8.84 -27.19
CA GLN A 339 -11.77 9.51 -25.92
C GLN A 339 -12.94 10.47 -25.71
N ASP A 340 -13.60 10.37 -24.57
CA ASP A 340 -14.70 11.23 -24.18
C ASP A 340 -14.22 12.54 -23.56
N LYS A 341 -15.13 13.52 -23.42
CA LYS A 341 -14.85 14.85 -22.87
C LYS A 341 -14.42 14.84 -21.40
N ASP A 342 -14.82 13.81 -20.64
CA ASP A 342 -14.44 13.59 -19.23
C ASP A 342 -13.06 12.95 -19.09
N GLY A 343 -12.41 12.62 -20.22
CA GLY A 343 -11.10 11.97 -20.27
C GLY A 343 -11.15 10.44 -20.26
N SER A 344 -12.34 9.84 -20.29
CA SER A 344 -12.49 8.39 -20.45
C SER A 344 -11.99 7.95 -21.82
N LYS A 345 -11.27 6.85 -21.86
CA LYS A 345 -10.64 6.31 -23.07
C LYS A 345 -11.06 4.87 -23.28
N PHE A 346 -11.33 4.52 -24.54
CA PHE A 346 -11.77 3.19 -24.96
C PHE A 346 -10.80 2.62 -25.98
N TYR A 347 -10.48 1.35 -25.82
CA TYR A 347 -9.43 0.70 -26.59
C TYR A 347 -9.89 -0.66 -27.09
N HIS A 348 -9.24 -1.12 -28.16
CA HIS A 348 -9.34 -2.52 -28.58
C HIS A 348 -7.96 -3.10 -28.90
N LEU A 349 -7.88 -4.42 -28.86
CA LEU A 349 -6.77 -5.23 -29.31
C LEU A 349 -7.28 -6.39 -30.13
N ASN A 350 -6.87 -6.48 -31.41
CA ASN A 350 -7.09 -7.66 -32.21
C ASN A 350 -5.99 -8.68 -31.89
N MET A 351 -6.40 -9.84 -31.37
CA MET A 351 -5.48 -10.86 -30.91
C MET A 351 -4.69 -11.48 -32.06
N GLY A 352 -3.39 -11.34 -32.02
CA GLY A 352 -2.42 -11.83 -33.02
C GLY A 352 -1.53 -12.95 -32.51
N ALA A 353 -0.22 -12.78 -32.74
CA ALA A 353 0.82 -13.69 -32.26
C ALA A 353 0.94 -13.67 -30.74
N GLU A 354 1.69 -14.62 -30.20
CA GLU A 354 2.00 -14.66 -28.76
C GLU A 354 2.75 -13.41 -28.30
N ILE A 355 2.28 -12.82 -27.21
CA ILE A 355 2.94 -11.69 -26.60
C ILE A 355 4.11 -12.19 -25.77
N LYS A 356 5.32 -11.78 -26.14
CA LYS A 356 6.54 -12.14 -25.42
C LYS A 356 6.63 -11.42 -24.10
N ILE A 357 6.87 -12.18 -23.06
CA ILE A 357 7.13 -11.67 -21.71
C ILE A 357 8.64 -11.78 -21.45
N PRO A 358 9.29 -10.76 -20.87
CA PRO A 358 10.70 -10.85 -20.53
C PRO A 358 11.01 -12.06 -19.66
N SER A 359 12.10 -12.76 -19.95
CA SER A 359 12.47 -14.05 -19.34
C SER A 359 12.81 -13.97 -17.85
N TYR A 360 13.03 -12.78 -17.33
CA TYR A 360 13.26 -12.57 -15.90
C TYR A 360 11.98 -12.61 -15.05
N TYR A 361 10.79 -12.66 -15.67
CA TYR A 361 9.55 -13.01 -14.99
C TYR A 361 9.27 -14.50 -15.13
N LYS A 362 9.25 -15.23 -14.01
CA LYS A 362 8.80 -16.61 -13.98
C LYS A 362 7.29 -16.64 -13.77
N ILE A 363 6.52 -16.85 -14.85
CA ILE A 363 5.04 -16.85 -14.79
C ILE A 363 4.53 -18.28 -14.76
N THR A 364 3.62 -18.58 -13.84
CA THR A 364 2.84 -19.81 -13.73
C THR A 364 1.34 -19.50 -13.82
N TYR A 365 0.57 -20.43 -14.40
CA TYR A 365 -0.87 -20.30 -14.65
C TYR A 365 -1.66 -21.38 -13.93
#